data_9b50b6f7d22aaab011f54b922cddf10b
#
_entry.id   9b50b6f7d22aaab011f54b922cddf10b
#
_cell.length_a   1.000
_cell.length_b   1.000
_cell.length_c   1.000
_cell.angle_alpha   90.00
_cell.angle_beta   90.00
_cell.angle_gamma   90.00
#
_symmetry.space_group_name_H-M   'P 1'
#
loop_
_entity.id
_entity.type
_entity.pdbx_description
1 polymer ?
#
loop_
_entity_poly.entity_id
_entity_poly.type
_entity_poly.pdbx_seq_one_letter_code
_entity_poly.pdbx_strand_id
1 'polypeptide(L)'
;MRVRRGAGVATAVALSLLLGACSGSDAPEDEPPASGGTSDVPTDGPSPTTSDTPVVPVADPAHAVDPPGEREGRLWSADVLVQWDKPLDDALVKKIDKLKGVAHTERIGLGQVSLENRVLTVAAVDPGAYRHFARSDVADFQEGWDRVAGGEMSTTKAVSKRLADKGGSITLGTDDDAPTLHVGALTPQLPTVDMVVNTAWAGDIGMATDNGLLISTDDRTPASIRKPLERLVGKGASVQMLDVASRLGLDPDARLTAIPTGSTLGTLVGTYSYRVAGGQVQPDPAWVAANIRTEAVPILGSVTCHKDLFPQLRAALLEVQQQGLADKIHVGEYAGCYYPRFIANTTSLSNHAFGLALDLNVPGNQRGTVGEMDRSVVAIFKHWGFAWGGDWRWTDPMHFELAEVKRVG
;
A
#
# COMPACT_ATOMS: atom_id res chain seq x y z
N MET A 1 -11.53 49.81 35.60
CA MET A 1 -11.85 49.50 36.99
C MET A 1 -11.72 47.98 37.22
N ARG A 2 -10.77 47.64 38.11
CA ARG A 2 -10.50 46.32 38.76
C ARG A 2 -10.31 45.04 37.96
N VAL A 3 -9.08 44.66 37.91
CA VAL A 3 -8.42 43.36 37.70
C VAL A 3 -8.86 42.35 38.79
N ARG A 4 -9.05 41.08 38.42
CA ARG A 4 -8.85 39.95 39.32
C ARG A 4 -8.06 38.84 38.63
N ARG A 5 -6.87 38.59 39.17
CA ARG A 5 -6.00 37.45 38.94
C ARG A 5 -6.54 36.25 39.72
N GLY A 6 -6.55 35.06 39.10
CA GLY A 6 -6.78 33.77 39.76
C GLY A 6 -5.61 32.86 39.45
N ALA A 7 -4.93 32.39 40.51
CA ALA A 7 -3.77 31.52 40.48
C ALA A 7 -4.18 30.07 40.19
N GLY A 8 -3.47 29.40 39.29
CA GLY A 8 -3.58 27.97 39.06
C GLY A 8 -2.51 27.22 39.81
N VAL A 9 -2.93 26.11 40.44
CA VAL A 9 -2.11 25.16 41.20
C VAL A 9 -1.56 24.13 40.25
N ALA A 10 -0.24 23.99 40.24
CA ALA A 10 0.46 22.90 39.55
C ALA A 10 0.57 21.70 40.49
N THR A 11 0.06 20.55 40.06
CA THR A 11 0.24 19.28 40.77
C THR A 11 1.29 18.44 40.02
N ALA A 12 2.44 18.28 40.67
CA ALA A 12 3.50 17.38 40.24
C ALA A 12 3.16 15.93 40.72
N VAL A 13 3.17 14.98 39.80
CA VAL A 13 3.11 13.55 40.14
C VAL A 13 4.51 12.95 39.94
N ALA A 14 5.07 12.49 41.06
CA ALA A 14 6.36 11.79 41.09
C ALA A 14 6.14 10.31 40.69
N LEU A 15 6.96 9.85 39.74
CA LEU A 15 7.01 8.45 39.31
C LEU A 15 8.16 7.75 40.05
N SER A 16 7.86 6.81 40.92
CA SER A 16 8.82 5.99 41.67
C SER A 16 9.20 4.76 40.84
N LEU A 17 10.50 4.63 40.54
CA LEU A 17 11.15 3.44 40.01
C LEU A 17 11.36 2.42 41.11
N LEU A 18 10.94 1.19 40.92
CA LEU A 18 11.37 0.04 41.68
C LEU A 18 12.16 -0.93 40.79
N LEU A 19 13.45 -0.99 41.07
CA LEU A 19 14.38 -2.00 40.57
C LEU A 19 14.24 -3.25 41.48
N GLY A 20 14.07 -4.41 40.88
CA GLY A 20 14.17 -5.70 41.53
C GLY A 20 15.01 -6.66 40.69
N ALA A 21 16.24 -6.89 41.11
CA ALA A 21 17.14 -7.92 40.60
C ALA A 21 17.14 -9.12 41.52
N CYS A 22 17.20 -10.35 40.97
CA CYS A 22 17.77 -11.59 41.52
C CYS A 22 17.71 -12.64 40.41
N SER A 23 18.75 -13.11 39.82
CA SER A 23 19.90 -13.99 40.01
C SER A 23 19.59 -15.45 40.44
N GLY A 24 20.19 -16.34 39.63
CA GLY A 24 20.63 -17.71 40.00
C GLY A 24 19.73 -18.80 39.43
N SER A 25 20.14 -19.70 38.65
CA SER A 25 21.29 -20.63 38.48
C SER A 25 20.76 -22.06 38.36
N ASP A 26 21.38 -22.78 37.45
CA ASP A 26 21.69 -24.21 37.40
C ASP A 26 20.76 -25.17 36.62
N ALA A 27 21.40 -25.70 35.60
CA ALA A 27 21.09 -26.96 34.92
C ALA A 27 21.55 -28.16 35.79
N PRO A 28 21.13 -29.40 35.53
CA PRO A 28 22.03 -30.30 34.82
C PRO A 28 21.42 -31.21 33.75
N GLU A 29 22.34 -31.63 32.87
CA GLU A 29 22.29 -32.71 31.88
C GLU A 29 21.89 -34.06 32.48
N ASP A 30 21.28 -34.92 31.65
CA ASP A 30 21.55 -36.38 31.63
C ASP A 30 21.00 -37.02 30.34
N GLU A 31 21.88 -37.58 29.53
CA GLU A 31 21.69 -38.63 28.52
C GLU A 31 22.30 -39.93 29.04
N PRO A 32 22.20 -41.08 28.32
CA PRO A 32 21.11 -41.93 27.87
C PRO A 32 21.18 -43.35 28.51
N PRO A 33 20.50 -44.42 28.05
CA PRO A 33 21.17 -45.39 27.17
C PRO A 33 20.32 -46.13 26.12
N ALA A 34 21.01 -46.57 25.10
CA ALA A 34 20.61 -47.43 24.00
C ALA A 34 20.44 -48.92 24.36
N SER A 35 19.54 -49.59 23.66
CA SER A 35 19.64 -50.99 23.17
C SER A 35 18.39 -51.25 22.30
N GLY A 36 18.46 -51.65 21.07
CA GLY A 36 19.02 -52.87 20.52
C GLY A 36 17.89 -53.85 20.16
N GLY A 37 17.54 -54.04 18.88
CA GLY A 37 16.57 -55.03 18.44
C GLY A 37 16.34 -54.97 16.93
N THR A 38 16.90 -55.96 16.25
CA THR A 38 16.97 -56.20 14.80
C THR A 38 15.69 -56.79 14.20
N SER A 39 15.55 -56.59 12.86
CA SER A 39 14.87 -57.40 11.83
C SER A 39 13.38 -57.16 11.62
N ASP A 40 12.91 -56.75 10.46
CA ASP A 40 12.80 -57.41 9.17
C ASP A 40 12.23 -56.47 8.13
N VAL A 41 12.79 -56.52 6.92
CA VAL A 41 12.28 -55.89 5.70
C VAL A 41 11.22 -56.84 5.10
N PRO A 42 10.14 -56.32 4.53
CA PRO A 42 9.84 -56.65 3.16
C PRO A 42 9.57 -55.42 2.27
N THR A 43 10.05 -55.60 1.09
CA THR A 43 10.04 -54.81 -0.13
C THR A 43 8.65 -54.48 -0.68
N ASP A 44 8.64 -53.29 -1.39
CA ASP A 44 7.84 -52.95 -2.57
C ASP A 44 6.39 -52.56 -2.45
N GLY A 45 6.18 -51.26 -2.63
CA GLY A 45 4.98 -50.63 -3.20
C GLY A 45 5.25 -49.17 -3.49
N PRO A 46 4.92 -48.62 -4.68
CA PRO A 46 5.13 -47.22 -4.97
C PRO A 46 4.24 -46.37 -4.06
N SER A 47 4.87 -45.56 -3.23
CA SER A 47 4.18 -44.51 -2.47
C SER A 47 3.48 -43.53 -3.42
N PRO A 48 2.19 -43.22 -3.21
CA PRO A 48 1.58 -42.13 -3.90
C PRO A 48 2.24 -40.83 -3.36
N THR A 49 2.81 -40.06 -4.25
CA THR A 49 3.25 -38.70 -4.00
C THR A 49 1.98 -37.85 -3.75
N THR A 50 1.52 -37.82 -2.52
CA THR A 50 0.56 -36.82 -2.11
C THR A 50 1.33 -35.50 -2.01
N SER A 51 1.09 -34.62 -2.96
CA SER A 51 1.39 -33.16 -2.76
C SER A 51 0.54 -32.72 -1.58
N ASP A 52 1.14 -32.64 -0.39
CA ASP A 52 0.54 -31.95 0.76
C ASP A 52 0.50 -30.45 0.49
N THR A 53 -0.42 -30.05 -0.38
CA THR A 53 -0.90 -28.66 -0.35
C THR A 53 -1.74 -28.56 0.93
N PRO A 54 -1.45 -27.64 1.87
CA PRO A 54 -2.28 -27.49 3.06
C PRO A 54 -3.70 -27.15 2.61
N VAL A 55 -4.62 -28.07 2.89
CA VAL A 55 -6.06 -27.85 2.64
C VAL A 55 -6.51 -26.83 3.70
N VAL A 56 -6.68 -25.58 3.29
CA VAL A 56 -7.31 -24.55 4.13
C VAL A 56 -8.75 -25.01 4.39
N PRO A 57 -9.20 -25.10 5.65
CA PRO A 57 -10.57 -25.49 5.94
C PRO A 57 -11.52 -24.47 5.33
N VAL A 58 -12.44 -24.93 4.47
CA VAL A 58 -13.51 -24.11 3.92
C VAL A 58 -14.55 -23.91 5.02
N ALA A 59 -14.71 -22.67 5.50
CA ALA A 59 -15.61 -22.37 6.60
C ALA A 59 -17.08 -22.39 6.18
N ASP A 60 -17.37 -21.98 4.94
CA ASP A 60 -18.72 -22.02 4.35
C ASP A 60 -18.64 -22.53 2.91
N PRO A 61 -18.87 -23.86 2.68
CA PRO A 61 -18.83 -24.44 1.34
C PRO A 61 -19.84 -23.88 0.34
N ALA A 62 -20.95 -23.31 0.83
CA ALA A 62 -21.98 -22.72 -0.05
C ALA A 62 -21.51 -21.37 -0.65
N HIS A 63 -20.62 -20.69 0.05
CA HIS A 63 -20.10 -19.39 -0.35
C HIS A 63 -18.58 -19.43 -0.62
N ALA A 64 -18.00 -20.59 -0.82
CA ALA A 64 -16.60 -20.71 -1.16
C ALA A 64 -16.36 -20.42 -2.65
N VAL A 65 -15.25 -19.75 -2.94
CA VAL A 65 -14.66 -19.58 -4.25
C VAL A 65 -13.25 -20.17 -4.25
N ASP A 66 -12.64 -20.31 -5.41
CA ASP A 66 -11.27 -20.82 -5.51
C ASP A 66 -10.29 -19.94 -4.73
N PRO A 67 -9.41 -20.50 -3.88
CA PRO A 67 -8.40 -19.74 -3.17
C PRO A 67 -7.41 -19.08 -4.15
N PRO A 68 -6.96 -17.84 -3.88
CA PRO A 68 -6.18 -17.07 -4.85
C PRO A 68 -4.75 -17.56 -5.09
N GLY A 69 -4.27 -18.57 -4.33
CA GLY A 69 -2.88 -18.99 -4.38
C GLY A 69 -1.89 -17.93 -3.86
N GLU A 70 -0.60 -18.16 -4.05
CA GLU A 70 0.41 -17.15 -3.73
C GLU A 70 0.24 -15.91 -4.59
N ARG A 71 0.50 -14.72 -3.99
CA ARG A 71 0.38 -13.48 -4.75
C ARG A 71 1.53 -13.33 -5.74
N GLU A 72 1.18 -13.19 -6.99
CA GLU A 72 2.10 -12.84 -8.07
C GLU A 72 1.84 -11.42 -8.60
N GLY A 73 2.86 -10.77 -9.11
CA GLY A 73 2.74 -9.45 -9.74
C GLY A 73 2.76 -8.27 -8.78
N ARG A 74 2.43 -7.12 -9.31
CA ARG A 74 2.56 -5.83 -8.62
C ARG A 74 1.33 -5.47 -7.76
N LEU A 75 1.55 -4.53 -6.84
CA LEU A 75 0.47 -3.88 -6.09
C LEU A 75 0.05 -2.58 -6.77
N TRP A 76 -1.23 -2.28 -6.68
CA TRP A 76 -1.85 -1.07 -7.23
C TRP A 76 -2.30 -0.13 -6.11
N SER A 77 -2.20 1.16 -6.31
CA SER A 77 -2.83 2.13 -5.40
C SER A 77 -4.34 2.17 -5.65
N ALA A 78 -5.12 2.17 -4.58
CA ALA A 78 -6.55 2.44 -4.67
C ALA A 78 -6.75 3.97 -4.67
N ASP A 79 -6.79 4.58 -5.84
CA ASP A 79 -6.80 6.04 -5.99
C ASP A 79 -8.19 6.62 -6.17
N VAL A 80 -9.05 5.90 -6.91
CA VAL A 80 -10.42 6.32 -7.18
C VAL A 80 -11.36 5.13 -7.09
N LEU A 81 -12.53 5.35 -6.52
CA LEU A 81 -13.65 4.42 -6.53
C LEU A 81 -14.81 5.03 -7.30
N VAL A 82 -15.25 4.33 -8.33
CA VAL A 82 -16.50 4.65 -9.03
C VAL A 82 -17.56 3.66 -8.57
N GLN A 83 -18.73 4.14 -8.23
CA GLN A 83 -19.84 3.30 -7.77
C GLN A 83 -21.13 3.67 -8.50
N TRP A 84 -21.88 2.64 -8.89
CA TRP A 84 -23.22 2.73 -9.45
C TRP A 84 -24.26 2.01 -8.60
N ASP A 85 -25.53 2.28 -8.91
CA ASP A 85 -26.69 1.55 -8.36
C ASP A 85 -26.97 0.21 -9.07
N LYS A 86 -26.25 -0.10 -10.14
CA LYS A 86 -26.37 -1.29 -10.98
C LYS A 86 -25.02 -1.75 -11.50
N PRO A 87 -24.91 -2.98 -12.00
CA PRO A 87 -23.67 -3.47 -12.60
C PRO A 87 -23.12 -2.57 -13.70
N LEU A 88 -21.81 -2.45 -13.76
CA LEU A 88 -21.07 -1.65 -14.74
C LEU A 88 -21.13 -2.29 -16.14
N ASP A 89 -21.39 -1.48 -17.14
CA ASP A 89 -21.31 -1.89 -18.54
C ASP A 89 -19.86 -2.13 -18.95
N ASP A 90 -19.58 -3.28 -19.59
CA ASP A 90 -18.27 -3.64 -20.10
C ASP A 90 -17.68 -2.62 -21.08
N ALA A 91 -18.53 -2.05 -21.94
CA ALA A 91 -18.09 -1.03 -22.88
C ALA A 91 -17.64 0.25 -22.17
N LEU A 92 -18.26 0.56 -21.03
CA LEU A 92 -17.88 1.70 -20.20
C LEU A 92 -16.56 1.45 -19.48
N VAL A 93 -16.39 0.27 -18.86
CA VAL A 93 -15.13 -0.09 -18.21
C VAL A 93 -13.96 -0.05 -19.20
N LYS A 94 -14.13 -0.63 -20.40
CA LYS A 94 -13.13 -0.55 -21.48
C LYS A 94 -12.81 0.88 -21.92
N LYS A 95 -13.74 1.83 -21.79
CA LYS A 95 -13.46 3.25 -22.07
C LYS A 95 -12.69 3.90 -20.92
N ILE A 96 -13.00 3.50 -19.67
CA ILE A 96 -12.27 3.96 -18.47
C ILE A 96 -10.83 3.47 -18.52
N ASP A 97 -10.58 2.21 -18.85
CA ASP A 97 -9.24 1.62 -18.99
C ASP A 97 -8.36 2.37 -20.01
N LYS A 98 -9.00 2.93 -21.02
CA LYS A 98 -8.30 3.71 -22.07
C LYS A 98 -8.10 5.19 -21.73
N LEU A 99 -8.60 5.66 -20.59
CA LEU A 99 -8.36 7.03 -20.17
C LEU A 99 -6.88 7.24 -19.84
N LYS A 100 -6.32 8.31 -20.42
CA LYS A 100 -4.94 8.68 -20.10
C LYS A 100 -4.80 8.97 -18.62
N GLY A 101 -4.00 8.20 -17.93
CA GLY A 101 -3.77 8.31 -16.49
C GLY A 101 -4.44 7.21 -15.67
N VAL A 102 -5.20 6.31 -16.27
CA VAL A 102 -5.61 5.06 -15.66
C VAL A 102 -4.52 4.02 -15.93
N ALA A 103 -4.04 3.39 -14.87
CA ALA A 103 -3.01 2.36 -14.93
C ALA A 103 -3.60 0.96 -14.78
N HIS A 104 -4.62 0.81 -13.93
CA HIS A 104 -5.30 -0.45 -13.70
C HIS A 104 -6.71 -0.21 -13.15
N THR A 105 -7.62 -1.15 -13.41
CA THR A 105 -8.98 -1.14 -12.86
C THR A 105 -9.35 -2.51 -12.34
N GLU A 106 -10.16 -2.55 -11.28
CA GLU A 106 -10.70 -3.79 -10.71
C GLU A 106 -12.17 -3.61 -10.37
N ARG A 107 -13.03 -4.55 -10.80
CA ARG A 107 -14.46 -4.57 -10.50
C ARG A 107 -14.70 -5.17 -9.12
N ILE A 108 -15.61 -4.56 -8.39
CA ILE A 108 -16.07 -5.05 -7.10
C ILE A 108 -17.58 -4.87 -6.97
N GLY A 109 -18.22 -5.71 -6.17
CA GLY A 109 -19.58 -5.46 -5.69
C GLY A 109 -19.51 -4.54 -4.47
N LEU A 110 -20.40 -3.56 -4.37
CA LEU A 110 -20.52 -2.68 -3.21
C LEU A 110 -21.93 -2.66 -2.70
N GLY A 111 -22.12 -2.89 -1.41
CA GLY A 111 -23.36 -2.79 -0.71
C GLY A 111 -23.21 -2.04 0.60
N GLN A 112 -24.31 -1.57 1.17
CA GLN A 112 -24.35 -0.95 2.48
C GLN A 112 -25.29 -1.72 3.39
N VAL A 113 -24.82 -2.03 4.59
CA VAL A 113 -25.64 -2.66 5.63
C VAL A 113 -25.75 -1.72 6.82
N SER A 114 -26.95 -1.63 7.39
CA SER A 114 -27.20 -0.82 8.58
C SER A 114 -27.14 -1.72 9.81
N LEU A 115 -26.12 -1.52 10.66
CA LEU A 115 -25.93 -2.28 11.88
C LEU A 115 -25.73 -1.32 13.06
N GLU A 116 -26.45 -1.48 14.15
CA GLU A 116 -26.32 -0.68 15.38
C GLU A 116 -26.21 0.84 15.15
N ASN A 117 -27.13 1.41 14.38
CA ASN A 117 -27.16 2.83 13.99
C ASN A 117 -25.94 3.30 13.17
N ARG A 118 -25.26 2.39 12.48
CA ARG A 118 -24.20 2.70 11.52
C ARG A 118 -24.52 2.10 10.17
N VAL A 119 -24.14 2.83 9.15
CA VAL A 119 -24.10 2.31 7.78
C VAL A 119 -22.67 1.87 7.51
N LEU A 120 -22.48 0.60 7.20
CA LEU A 120 -21.19 -0.02 6.91
C LEU A 120 -21.18 -0.45 5.44
N THR A 121 -20.05 -0.25 4.78
CA THR A 121 -19.88 -0.64 3.38
C THR A 121 -19.24 -2.02 3.31
N VAL A 122 -19.91 -2.94 2.63
CA VAL A 122 -19.42 -4.28 2.31
C VAL A 122 -18.94 -4.30 0.86
N ALA A 123 -17.75 -4.82 0.63
CA ALA A 123 -17.23 -5.09 -0.71
C ALA A 123 -17.26 -6.60 -0.96
N ALA A 124 -17.94 -7.03 -2.02
CA ALA A 124 -17.90 -8.39 -2.54
C ALA A 124 -16.86 -8.45 -3.69
N VAL A 125 -15.83 -9.25 -3.53
CA VAL A 125 -14.63 -9.17 -4.37
C VAL A 125 -14.17 -10.54 -4.86
N ASP A 126 -13.40 -10.54 -5.94
CA ASP A 126 -12.47 -11.63 -6.23
C ASP A 126 -11.26 -11.47 -5.30
N PRO A 127 -10.98 -12.43 -4.38
CA PRO A 127 -9.88 -12.30 -3.42
C PRO A 127 -8.52 -12.14 -4.07
N GLY A 128 -8.29 -12.81 -5.22
CA GLY A 128 -7.03 -12.77 -5.95
C GLY A 128 -6.76 -11.41 -6.59
N ALA A 129 -7.75 -10.83 -7.23
CA ALA A 129 -7.64 -9.55 -7.91
C ALA A 129 -7.65 -8.37 -6.93
N TYR A 130 -8.59 -8.34 -5.99
CA TYR A 130 -8.74 -7.23 -5.03
C TYR A 130 -7.52 -7.06 -4.11
N ARG A 131 -6.85 -8.17 -3.70
CA ARG A 131 -5.68 -8.10 -2.81
C ARG A 131 -4.55 -7.24 -3.36
N HIS A 132 -4.47 -7.07 -4.69
CA HIS A 132 -3.48 -6.21 -5.32
C HIS A 132 -3.69 -4.72 -5.04
N PHE A 133 -4.88 -4.32 -4.61
CA PHE A 133 -5.15 -2.95 -4.16
C PHE A 133 -4.95 -2.75 -2.66
N ALA A 134 -4.78 -3.82 -1.90
CA ALA A 134 -4.53 -3.75 -0.46
C ALA A 134 -3.09 -3.29 -0.15
N ARG A 135 -2.85 -2.91 1.10
CA ARG A 135 -1.48 -2.68 1.61
C ARG A 135 -0.67 -3.97 1.47
N SER A 136 0.65 -3.84 1.32
CA SER A 136 1.52 -5.01 1.12
C SER A 136 1.38 -6.07 2.20
N ASP A 137 1.35 -5.65 3.48
CA ASP A 137 1.19 -6.56 4.62
C ASP A 137 -0.15 -7.31 4.61
N VAL A 138 -1.20 -6.70 4.05
CA VAL A 138 -2.51 -7.33 3.85
C VAL A 138 -2.52 -8.16 2.58
N ALA A 139 -1.98 -7.64 1.48
CA ALA A 139 -1.92 -8.34 0.20
C ALA A 139 -1.14 -9.67 0.28
N ASP A 140 -0.09 -9.71 1.10
CA ASP A 140 0.77 -10.88 1.32
C ASP A 140 0.27 -11.80 2.45
N PHE A 141 -0.83 -11.45 3.14
CA PHE A 141 -1.45 -12.29 4.17
C PHE A 141 -2.28 -13.40 3.53
N GLN A 142 -1.60 -14.44 2.99
CA GLN A 142 -2.21 -15.54 2.25
C GLN A 142 -3.36 -16.20 3.00
N GLU A 143 -3.13 -16.60 4.28
CA GLU A 143 -4.16 -17.24 5.09
C GLU A 143 -5.46 -16.42 5.18
N GLY A 144 -5.34 -15.10 5.30
CA GLY A 144 -6.50 -14.21 5.35
C GLY A 144 -7.31 -14.23 4.06
N TRP A 145 -6.64 -14.27 2.91
CA TRP A 145 -7.30 -14.32 1.60
C TRP A 145 -7.90 -15.71 1.31
N ASP A 146 -7.24 -16.77 1.74
CA ASP A 146 -7.77 -18.14 1.65
C ASP A 146 -9.05 -18.28 2.49
N ARG A 147 -9.10 -17.66 3.68
CA ARG A 147 -10.29 -17.64 4.52
C ARG A 147 -11.43 -16.84 3.89
N VAL A 148 -11.13 -15.67 3.29
CA VAL A 148 -12.14 -14.91 2.53
C VAL A 148 -12.65 -15.72 1.36
N ALA A 149 -11.78 -16.40 0.62
CA ALA A 149 -12.18 -17.32 -0.45
C ALA A 149 -13.05 -18.48 0.06
N GLY A 150 -12.74 -19.00 1.26
CA GLY A 150 -13.50 -20.07 1.93
C GLY A 150 -14.84 -19.63 2.54
N GLY A 151 -15.33 -18.43 2.26
CA GLY A 151 -16.65 -17.94 2.68
C GLY A 151 -16.65 -17.11 3.97
N GLU A 152 -15.48 -16.80 4.55
CA GLU A 152 -15.39 -15.92 5.71
C GLU A 152 -15.26 -14.45 5.32
N MET A 153 -15.39 -13.57 6.32
CA MET A 153 -15.28 -12.11 6.15
C MET A 153 -13.92 -11.60 6.60
N SER A 154 -13.38 -10.61 5.90
CA SER A 154 -12.30 -9.76 6.40
C SER A 154 -12.85 -8.40 6.85
N THR A 155 -12.45 -7.94 8.03
CA THR A 155 -12.84 -6.61 8.54
C THR A 155 -11.78 -6.04 9.47
N THR A 156 -11.97 -4.79 9.93
CA THR A 156 -11.05 -4.18 10.88
C THR A 156 -11.27 -4.72 12.31
N LYS A 157 -10.19 -4.72 13.12
CA LYS A 157 -10.29 -5.07 14.55
C LYS A 157 -11.35 -4.23 15.29
N ALA A 158 -11.54 -2.97 14.89
CA ALA A 158 -12.51 -2.07 15.54
C ALA A 158 -13.96 -2.49 15.23
N VAL A 159 -14.25 -2.86 13.98
CA VAL A 159 -15.57 -3.35 13.56
C VAL A 159 -15.86 -4.70 14.21
N SER A 160 -14.93 -5.65 14.12
CA SER A 160 -15.07 -6.97 14.74
C SER A 160 -15.32 -6.88 16.25
N LYS A 161 -14.50 -6.13 16.99
CA LYS A 161 -14.66 -5.97 18.46
C LYS A 161 -16.03 -5.43 18.85
N ARG A 162 -16.65 -4.64 17.97
CA ARG A 162 -17.93 -4.00 18.24
C ARG A 162 -19.12 -4.86 17.86
N LEU A 163 -19.05 -5.56 16.73
CA LEU A 163 -20.21 -6.18 16.10
C LEU A 163 -20.19 -7.71 16.13
N ALA A 164 -19.01 -8.32 16.27
CA ALA A 164 -18.93 -9.77 16.32
C ALA A 164 -19.52 -10.32 17.62
N ASP A 165 -20.26 -11.39 17.49
CA ASP A 165 -20.77 -12.17 18.60
C ASP A 165 -19.64 -12.94 19.33
N LYS A 166 -20.00 -13.76 20.33
CA LYS A 166 -19.03 -14.57 21.08
C LYS A 166 -18.35 -15.65 20.24
N GLY A 167 -18.97 -16.04 19.12
CA GLY A 167 -18.44 -17.00 18.15
C GLY A 167 -17.54 -16.36 17.09
N GLY A 168 -17.40 -15.02 17.09
CA GLY A 168 -16.60 -14.31 16.11
C GLY A 168 -17.34 -14.02 14.82
N SER A 169 -18.68 -14.10 14.79
CA SER A 169 -19.49 -13.88 13.61
C SER A 169 -20.25 -12.56 13.65
N ILE A 170 -20.53 -11.98 12.48
CA ILE A 170 -21.32 -10.75 12.33
C ILE A 170 -22.53 -11.06 11.45
N THR A 171 -23.74 -10.72 11.93
CA THR A 171 -24.99 -10.80 11.16
C THR A 171 -25.16 -9.51 10.38
N LEU A 172 -25.32 -9.61 9.05
CA LEU A 172 -25.42 -8.49 8.13
C LEU A 172 -26.88 -8.13 7.81
N GLY A 173 -27.58 -7.64 8.79
CA GLY A 173 -28.99 -7.24 8.69
C GLY A 173 -29.69 -7.31 10.01
N THR A 174 -30.99 -6.97 10.01
CA THR A 174 -31.88 -7.02 11.17
C THR A 174 -33.02 -8.02 11.00
N ASP A 175 -33.13 -8.61 9.82
CA ASP A 175 -34.17 -9.58 9.48
C ASP A 175 -33.81 -10.97 10.05
N ASP A 176 -34.80 -11.80 10.31
CA ASP A 176 -34.62 -13.13 10.92
C ASP A 176 -33.76 -14.08 10.07
N ASP A 177 -33.69 -13.84 8.75
CA ASP A 177 -32.93 -14.59 7.76
C ASP A 177 -31.63 -13.86 7.31
N ALA A 178 -31.24 -12.79 8.01
CA ALA A 178 -30.04 -12.04 7.67
C ALA A 178 -28.78 -12.93 7.71
N PRO A 179 -27.90 -12.86 6.70
CA PRO A 179 -26.72 -13.70 6.63
C PRO A 179 -25.75 -13.41 7.75
N THR A 180 -25.20 -14.48 8.35
CA THR A 180 -24.23 -14.39 9.44
C THR A 180 -22.90 -14.97 8.97
N LEU A 181 -21.85 -14.15 8.97
CA LEU A 181 -20.53 -14.49 8.47
C LEU A 181 -19.51 -14.48 9.60
N HIS A 182 -18.67 -15.52 9.64
CA HIS A 182 -17.53 -15.56 10.55
C HIS A 182 -16.43 -14.60 10.10
N VAL A 183 -15.79 -13.91 11.07
CA VAL A 183 -14.66 -13.01 10.81
C VAL A 183 -13.37 -13.82 10.69
N GLY A 184 -12.96 -14.15 9.49
CA GLY A 184 -11.78 -14.95 9.21
C GLY A 184 -10.48 -14.15 9.24
N ALA A 185 -10.52 -12.85 8.93
CA ALA A 185 -9.33 -12.02 8.91
C ALA A 185 -9.58 -10.64 9.52
N LEU A 186 -8.62 -10.17 10.34
CA LEU A 186 -8.62 -8.83 10.92
C LEU A 186 -7.55 -7.98 10.23
N THR A 187 -7.94 -7.26 9.19
CA THR A 187 -7.02 -6.47 8.36
C THR A 187 -7.48 -5.02 8.18
N PRO A 188 -6.58 -4.07 8.00
CA PRO A 188 -6.93 -2.75 7.49
C PRO A 188 -7.61 -2.87 6.13
N GLN A 189 -8.72 -2.16 5.96
CA GLN A 189 -9.49 -2.14 4.73
C GLN A 189 -9.15 -0.92 3.87
N LEU A 190 -9.55 -0.96 2.59
CA LEU A 190 -9.48 0.21 1.73
C LEU A 190 -10.36 1.34 2.27
N PRO A 191 -10.05 2.59 1.92
CA PRO A 191 -10.90 3.70 2.29
C PRO A 191 -12.34 3.49 1.82
N THR A 192 -13.31 3.84 2.67
CA THR A 192 -14.75 3.67 2.42
C THR A 192 -15.26 2.22 2.44
N VAL A 193 -14.43 1.23 2.64
CA VAL A 193 -14.80 -0.18 2.83
C VAL A 193 -14.63 -0.56 4.29
N ASP A 194 -15.64 -1.16 4.89
CA ASP A 194 -15.60 -1.64 6.28
C ASP A 194 -15.40 -3.15 6.37
N MET A 195 -15.95 -3.89 5.42
CA MET A 195 -15.96 -5.35 5.37
C MET A 195 -15.69 -5.83 3.95
N VAL A 196 -14.98 -6.94 3.82
CA VAL A 196 -14.71 -7.61 2.55
C VAL A 196 -15.16 -9.06 2.63
N VAL A 197 -15.93 -9.48 1.65
CA VAL A 197 -16.39 -10.86 1.43
C VAL A 197 -16.07 -11.27 -0.01
N ASN A 198 -16.09 -12.55 -0.33
CA ASN A 198 -15.98 -12.97 -1.72
C ASN A 198 -17.29 -12.75 -2.49
N THR A 199 -17.23 -12.87 -3.80
CA THR A 199 -18.38 -12.59 -4.70
C THR A 199 -19.58 -13.51 -4.52
N ALA A 200 -19.41 -14.71 -3.97
CA ALA A 200 -20.50 -15.66 -3.76
C ALA A 200 -21.53 -15.16 -2.73
N TRP A 201 -21.12 -14.30 -1.80
CA TRP A 201 -22.01 -13.71 -0.80
C TRP A 201 -22.95 -12.62 -1.35
N ALA A 202 -22.69 -12.06 -2.52
CA ALA A 202 -23.40 -10.88 -3.00
C ALA A 202 -24.93 -11.07 -3.06
N GLY A 203 -25.38 -12.26 -3.50
CA GLY A 203 -26.80 -12.58 -3.58
C GLY A 203 -27.50 -12.60 -2.23
N ASP A 204 -26.91 -13.28 -1.26
CA ASP A 204 -27.52 -13.46 0.07
C ASP A 204 -27.48 -12.18 0.92
N ILE A 205 -26.49 -11.31 0.67
CA ILE A 205 -26.43 -9.97 1.27
C ILE A 205 -27.38 -9.01 0.56
N GLY A 206 -27.95 -9.40 -0.60
CA GLY A 206 -28.84 -8.55 -1.39
C GLY A 206 -28.15 -7.36 -2.06
N MET A 207 -26.85 -7.49 -2.36
CA MET A 207 -26.06 -6.44 -3.01
C MET A 207 -25.83 -6.71 -4.50
N ALA A 208 -25.65 -5.64 -5.26
CA ALA A 208 -25.29 -5.77 -6.66
C ALA A 208 -23.85 -6.23 -6.80
N THR A 209 -23.59 -7.12 -7.78
CA THR A 209 -22.22 -7.45 -8.21
C THR A 209 -21.74 -6.41 -9.23
N ASP A 210 -20.43 -6.22 -9.32
CA ASP A 210 -19.79 -5.40 -10.37
C ASP A 210 -20.33 -3.96 -10.48
N ASN A 211 -20.86 -3.40 -9.41
CA ASN A 211 -21.36 -2.02 -9.38
C ASN A 211 -20.31 -1.01 -8.89
N GLY A 212 -19.14 -1.47 -8.54
CA GLY A 212 -17.98 -0.69 -8.15
C GLY A 212 -16.79 -0.92 -9.06
N LEU A 213 -15.96 0.11 -9.25
CA LEU A 213 -14.70 0.03 -9.98
C LEU A 213 -13.61 0.74 -9.20
N LEU A 214 -12.63 -0.02 -8.72
CA LEU A 214 -11.38 0.53 -8.19
C LEU A 214 -10.48 0.92 -9.35
N ILE A 215 -9.83 2.07 -9.24
CA ILE A 215 -8.94 2.61 -10.28
C ILE A 215 -7.63 2.99 -9.63
N SER A 216 -6.54 2.51 -10.21
CA SER A 216 -5.18 2.99 -9.93
C SER A 216 -4.74 3.96 -11.02
N THR A 217 -4.15 5.07 -10.60
CA THR A 217 -3.51 6.04 -11.48
C THR A 217 -1.99 5.93 -11.44
N ASP A 218 -1.49 5.01 -10.61
CA ASP A 218 -0.08 4.70 -10.39
C ASP A 218 0.76 5.94 -10.03
N ASP A 219 1.65 6.35 -10.91
CA ASP A 219 2.53 7.52 -10.75
C ASP A 219 1.83 8.86 -11.02
N ARG A 220 0.58 8.84 -11.49
CA ARG A 220 -0.17 10.05 -11.83
C ARG A 220 -1.04 10.53 -10.70
N THR A 221 -1.25 11.82 -10.67
CA THR A 221 -2.17 12.44 -9.71
C THR A 221 -3.60 11.98 -9.98
N PRO A 222 -4.29 11.36 -9.00
CA PRO A 222 -5.68 10.90 -9.16
C PRO A 222 -6.64 12.01 -9.64
N ALA A 223 -6.44 13.25 -9.18
CA ALA A 223 -7.22 14.40 -9.62
C ALA A 223 -7.16 14.64 -11.14
N SER A 224 -6.11 14.18 -11.82
CA SER A 224 -5.95 14.37 -13.28
C SER A 224 -7.01 13.61 -14.08
N ILE A 225 -7.49 12.48 -13.59
CA ILE A 225 -8.52 11.68 -14.26
C ILE A 225 -9.94 12.02 -13.81
N ARG A 226 -10.12 12.77 -12.72
CA ARG A 226 -11.45 13.03 -12.13
C ARG A 226 -12.44 13.60 -13.14
N LYS A 227 -12.14 14.75 -13.75
CA LYS A 227 -13.07 15.38 -14.72
C LYS A 227 -13.31 14.54 -15.98
N PRO A 228 -12.30 13.92 -16.62
CA PRO A 228 -12.52 12.94 -17.69
C PRO A 228 -13.42 11.79 -17.28
N LEU A 229 -13.20 11.24 -16.09
CA LEU A 229 -13.96 10.13 -15.53
C LEU A 229 -15.42 10.54 -15.26
N GLU A 230 -15.66 11.65 -14.54
CA GLU A 230 -17.01 12.18 -14.27
C GLU A 230 -17.81 12.42 -15.55
N ARG A 231 -17.16 12.91 -16.63
CA ARG A 231 -17.81 13.08 -17.93
C ARG A 231 -18.19 11.76 -18.59
N LEU A 232 -17.35 10.74 -18.41
CA LEU A 232 -17.55 9.43 -19.03
C LEU A 232 -18.66 8.64 -18.32
N VAL A 233 -18.67 8.67 -16.99
CA VAL A 233 -19.63 7.93 -16.16
C VAL A 233 -20.99 8.64 -16.04
N GLY A 234 -21.02 9.96 -16.20
CA GLY A 234 -22.25 10.76 -16.13
C GLY A 234 -22.81 10.88 -14.72
N LYS A 235 -24.10 11.28 -14.62
CA LYS A 235 -24.76 11.58 -13.35
C LYS A 235 -25.22 10.37 -12.56
N GLY A 236 -25.17 9.17 -13.14
CA GLY A 236 -25.65 7.93 -12.51
C GLY A 236 -24.62 7.26 -11.61
N ALA A 237 -23.41 7.80 -11.56
CA ALA A 237 -22.31 7.23 -10.79
C ALA A 237 -21.78 8.20 -9.74
N SER A 238 -21.30 7.65 -8.64
CA SER A 238 -20.47 8.33 -7.66
C SER A 238 -19.00 8.15 -8.03
N VAL A 239 -18.23 9.22 -8.03
CA VAL A 239 -16.76 9.19 -8.22
C VAL A 239 -16.10 9.68 -6.95
N GLN A 240 -15.51 8.77 -6.22
CA GLN A 240 -14.87 9.05 -4.92
C GLN A 240 -13.36 9.00 -5.08
N MET A 241 -12.70 10.08 -4.69
CA MET A 241 -11.24 10.12 -4.62
C MET A 241 -10.81 9.46 -3.30
N LEU A 242 -10.00 8.43 -3.39
CA LEU A 242 -9.52 7.65 -2.23
C LEU A 242 -8.15 8.12 -1.73
N ASP A 243 -7.52 9.04 -2.46
CA ASP A 243 -6.23 9.60 -2.04
C ASP A 243 -6.33 10.37 -0.71
N VAL A 244 -5.21 10.42 0.00
CA VAL A 244 -5.13 10.94 1.38
C VAL A 244 -5.62 12.38 1.49
N ALA A 245 -5.28 13.23 0.51
CA ALA A 245 -5.61 14.64 0.56
C ALA A 245 -7.12 14.87 0.47
N SER A 246 -7.77 14.20 -0.48
CA SER A 246 -9.23 14.27 -0.67
C SER A 246 -9.97 13.65 0.53
N ARG A 247 -9.47 12.56 1.09
CA ARG A 247 -10.07 11.87 2.23
C ARG A 247 -10.00 12.64 3.54
N LEU A 248 -8.91 13.33 3.77
CA LEU A 248 -8.72 14.10 5.00
C LEU A 248 -9.46 15.44 4.95
N GLY A 249 -10.11 15.77 3.83
CA GLY A 249 -10.78 17.06 3.66
C GLY A 249 -9.84 18.21 3.93
N LEU A 250 -8.57 18.09 3.53
CA LEU A 250 -7.58 19.11 3.77
C LEU A 250 -8.06 20.40 3.12
N ASP A 251 -8.23 21.41 3.96
CA ASP A 251 -8.59 22.76 3.53
C ASP A 251 -7.58 23.21 2.44
N PRO A 252 -8.03 23.57 1.22
CA PRO A 252 -7.16 24.01 0.15
C PRO A 252 -6.35 25.26 0.53
N ASP A 253 -6.81 26.02 1.52
CA ASP A 253 -6.10 27.18 2.05
C ASP A 253 -5.17 26.87 3.23
N ALA A 254 -5.26 25.64 3.80
CA ALA A 254 -4.36 25.23 4.86
C ALA A 254 -2.91 25.19 4.37
N ARG A 255 -2.01 25.79 5.14
CA ARG A 255 -0.57 25.65 4.94
C ARG A 255 -0.05 24.49 5.78
N LEU A 256 0.45 23.49 5.10
CA LEU A 256 1.06 22.31 5.70
C LEU A 256 2.58 22.42 5.59
N THR A 257 3.31 21.71 6.46
CA THR A 257 4.78 21.70 6.43
C THR A 257 5.28 20.35 5.88
N ALA A 258 6.09 20.42 4.84
CA ALA A 258 6.80 19.28 4.27
C ALA A 258 8.09 19.04 5.05
N ILE A 259 8.27 17.84 5.53
CA ILE A 259 9.46 17.40 6.26
C ILE A 259 10.03 16.19 5.51
N PRO A 260 11.28 16.26 4.99
CA PRO A 260 11.87 15.12 4.29
C PRO A 260 12.08 13.95 5.24
N THR A 261 11.97 12.74 4.72
CA THR A 261 12.30 11.52 5.46
C THR A 261 13.82 11.34 5.52
N GLY A 262 14.34 10.92 6.69
CA GLY A 262 15.77 10.74 6.91
C GLY A 262 16.48 11.94 7.58
N SER A 263 17.25 11.66 8.62
CA SER A 263 17.88 12.70 9.46
C SER A 263 18.92 13.54 8.74
N THR A 264 19.69 12.96 7.83
CA THR A 264 20.76 13.66 7.09
C THR A 264 20.19 14.58 6.01
N LEU A 265 19.09 14.16 5.37
CA LEU A 265 18.45 14.92 4.30
C LEU A 265 17.67 16.14 4.83
N GLY A 266 17.13 16.04 6.04
CA GLY A 266 16.41 17.16 6.68
C GLY A 266 17.29 18.40 6.83
N THR A 267 18.60 18.22 7.09
CA THR A 267 19.57 19.31 7.18
C THR A 267 19.92 19.89 5.80
N LEU A 268 19.97 19.06 4.76
CA LEU A 268 20.30 19.48 3.40
C LEU A 268 19.18 20.24 2.72
N VAL A 269 17.97 19.71 2.80
CA VAL A 269 16.80 20.18 2.02
C VAL A 269 15.95 21.16 2.80
N GLY A 270 15.99 21.08 4.13
CA GLY A 270 15.14 21.85 5.00
C GLY A 270 13.67 21.45 4.90
N THR A 271 12.82 22.32 5.38
CA THR A 271 11.36 22.17 5.31
C THR A 271 10.76 23.22 4.40
N TYR A 272 9.61 22.93 3.81
CA TYR A 272 8.83 23.93 3.08
C TYR A 272 7.35 23.84 3.41
N SER A 273 6.63 24.94 3.23
CA SER A 273 5.18 24.93 3.34
C SER A 273 4.55 24.53 2.00
N TYR A 274 3.42 23.82 2.08
CA TYR A 274 2.65 23.42 0.91
C TYR A 274 1.15 23.53 1.18
N ARG A 275 0.37 23.54 0.12
CA ARG A 275 -1.09 23.42 0.14
C ARG A 275 -1.52 22.20 -0.63
N VAL A 276 -2.74 21.75 -0.38
CA VAL A 276 -3.36 20.69 -1.16
C VAL A 276 -4.58 21.27 -1.87
N ALA A 277 -4.54 21.36 -3.18
CA ALA A 277 -5.64 21.85 -3.99
C ALA A 277 -5.95 20.87 -5.12
N GLY A 278 -7.21 20.46 -5.22
CA GLY A 278 -7.66 19.49 -6.24
C GLY A 278 -6.96 18.12 -6.13
N GLY A 279 -6.58 17.71 -4.91
CA GLY A 279 -5.86 16.47 -4.67
C GLY A 279 -4.35 16.54 -4.97
N GLN A 280 -3.83 17.69 -5.38
CA GLN A 280 -2.41 17.89 -5.69
C GLN A 280 -1.68 18.62 -4.58
N VAL A 281 -0.47 18.19 -4.28
CA VAL A 281 0.46 18.92 -3.42
C VAL A 281 1.01 20.12 -4.19
N GLN A 282 0.84 21.32 -3.65
CA GLN A 282 1.35 22.57 -4.21
C GLN A 282 2.40 23.14 -3.26
N PRO A 283 3.69 22.88 -3.50
CA PRO A 283 4.77 23.45 -2.70
C PRO A 283 4.84 24.97 -2.81
N ASP A 284 5.46 25.60 -1.82
CA ASP A 284 5.77 27.01 -1.84
C ASP A 284 6.59 27.37 -3.09
N PRO A 285 6.09 28.23 -3.98
CA PRO A 285 6.82 28.61 -5.20
C PRO A 285 8.20 29.18 -4.95
N ALA A 286 8.40 29.88 -3.83
CA ALA A 286 9.71 30.45 -3.47
C ALA A 286 10.71 29.35 -3.14
N TRP A 287 10.27 28.30 -2.41
CA TRP A 287 11.12 27.14 -2.15
C TRP A 287 11.44 26.39 -3.44
N VAL A 288 10.46 26.15 -4.31
CA VAL A 288 10.66 25.51 -5.61
C VAL A 288 11.69 26.27 -6.44
N ALA A 289 11.51 27.60 -6.58
CA ALA A 289 12.42 28.44 -7.31
C ALA A 289 13.86 28.47 -6.73
N ALA A 290 14.02 28.28 -5.43
CA ALA A 290 15.32 28.25 -4.77
C ALA A 290 16.03 26.90 -4.88
N ASN A 291 15.29 25.78 -4.98
CA ASN A 291 15.84 24.45 -4.76
C ASN A 291 15.68 23.49 -5.94
N ILE A 292 14.64 23.62 -6.75
CA ILE A 292 14.38 22.72 -7.88
C ILE A 292 15.03 23.28 -9.15
N ARG A 293 15.76 22.44 -9.86
CA ARG A 293 16.47 22.78 -11.11
C ARG A 293 16.21 21.72 -12.16
N THR A 294 16.23 22.14 -13.41
CA THR A 294 16.31 21.22 -14.56
C THR A 294 17.71 21.32 -15.12
N GLU A 295 18.43 20.18 -15.09
CA GLU A 295 19.81 20.12 -15.53
C GLU A 295 20.02 18.89 -16.41
N ALA A 296 20.99 18.98 -17.33
CA ALA A 296 21.42 17.85 -18.12
C ALA A 296 22.35 16.94 -17.31
N VAL A 297 22.09 15.64 -17.36
CA VAL A 297 22.92 14.60 -16.72
C VAL A 297 23.26 13.51 -17.74
N PRO A 298 24.32 12.75 -17.52
CA PRO A 298 24.69 11.61 -18.38
C PRO A 298 23.50 10.65 -18.54
N ILE A 299 23.43 9.96 -19.65
CA ILE A 299 22.44 8.93 -19.97
C ILE A 299 21.01 9.49 -20.07
N LEU A 300 20.48 10.10 -19.02
CA LEU A 300 19.06 10.53 -18.92
C LEU A 300 18.75 11.85 -19.64
N GLY A 301 19.74 12.66 -19.99
CA GLY A 301 19.51 13.99 -20.57
C GLY A 301 18.98 14.99 -19.54
N SER A 302 17.92 15.74 -19.86
CA SER A 302 17.35 16.75 -18.95
C SER A 302 16.48 16.12 -17.87
N VAL A 303 16.83 16.34 -16.61
CA VAL A 303 16.05 15.90 -15.45
C VAL A 303 15.73 17.08 -14.54
N THR A 304 14.59 17.05 -13.84
CA THR A 304 14.18 18.08 -12.88
C THR A 304 14.22 17.50 -11.49
N CYS A 305 15.17 17.95 -10.66
CA CYS A 305 15.40 17.45 -9.31
C CYS A 305 15.77 18.59 -8.35
N HIS A 306 16.04 18.24 -7.09
CA HIS A 306 16.67 19.15 -6.15
C HIS A 306 18.11 19.48 -6.58
N LYS A 307 18.51 20.72 -6.45
CA LYS A 307 19.88 21.17 -6.84
C LYS A 307 21.01 20.34 -6.21
N ASP A 308 20.82 19.94 -4.95
CA ASP A 308 21.85 19.24 -4.18
C ASP A 308 21.90 17.72 -4.48
N LEU A 309 20.94 17.19 -5.26
CA LEU A 309 20.99 15.81 -5.76
C LEU A 309 21.93 15.68 -6.97
N PHE A 310 22.07 16.71 -7.79
CA PHE A 310 22.78 16.62 -9.07
C PHE A 310 24.25 16.19 -8.98
N PRO A 311 25.07 16.62 -8.00
CA PRO A 311 26.44 16.16 -7.93
C PRO A 311 26.55 14.63 -7.83
N GLN A 312 25.78 14.01 -6.93
CA GLN A 312 25.79 12.56 -6.73
C GLN A 312 25.11 11.81 -7.88
N LEU A 313 24.03 12.34 -8.42
CA LEU A 313 23.37 11.76 -9.59
C LEU A 313 24.29 11.71 -10.80
N ARG A 314 25.02 12.82 -11.06
CA ARG A 314 25.99 12.85 -12.16
C ARG A 314 27.13 11.86 -11.94
N ALA A 315 27.65 11.77 -10.72
CA ALA A 315 28.72 10.84 -10.40
C ALA A 315 28.28 9.39 -10.60
N ALA A 316 27.08 9.02 -10.14
CA ALA A 316 26.50 7.70 -10.34
C ALA A 316 26.33 7.36 -11.82
N LEU A 317 25.73 8.27 -12.60
CA LEU A 317 25.48 8.05 -14.03
C LEU A 317 26.77 8.04 -14.85
N LEU A 318 27.77 8.84 -14.50
CA LEU A 318 29.11 8.79 -15.12
C LEU A 318 29.79 7.44 -14.83
N GLU A 319 29.70 6.93 -13.61
CA GLU A 319 30.28 5.62 -13.28
C GLU A 319 29.57 4.50 -14.03
N VAL A 320 28.21 4.53 -14.11
CA VAL A 320 27.44 3.59 -14.95
C VAL A 320 27.94 3.62 -16.39
N GLN A 321 28.18 4.80 -16.96
CA GLN A 321 28.68 4.96 -18.32
C GLN A 321 30.12 4.45 -18.46
N GLN A 322 31.00 4.74 -17.50
CA GLN A 322 32.40 4.30 -17.49
C GLN A 322 32.52 2.78 -17.38
N GLN A 323 31.60 2.14 -16.66
CA GLN A 323 31.55 0.68 -16.54
C GLN A 323 30.86 0.00 -17.74
N GLY A 324 30.43 0.75 -18.77
CA GLY A 324 29.79 0.21 -19.97
C GLY A 324 28.35 -0.27 -19.73
N LEU A 325 27.68 0.24 -18.69
CA LEU A 325 26.33 -0.17 -18.29
C LEU A 325 25.24 0.83 -18.71
N ALA A 326 25.55 1.77 -19.59
CA ALA A 326 24.60 2.82 -19.98
C ALA A 326 23.33 2.27 -20.64
N ASP A 327 23.44 1.15 -21.34
CA ASP A 327 22.31 0.43 -21.96
C ASP A 327 21.37 -0.23 -20.95
N LYS A 328 21.77 -0.37 -19.70
CA LYS A 328 20.96 -0.88 -18.59
C LYS A 328 20.01 0.17 -18.02
N ILE A 329 20.16 1.42 -18.39
CA ILE A 329 19.23 2.51 -18.04
C ILE A 329 18.48 2.92 -19.31
N HIS A 330 17.19 2.63 -19.34
CA HIS A 330 16.33 2.89 -20.50
C HIS A 330 15.76 4.32 -20.39
N VAL A 331 16.31 5.23 -21.17
CA VAL A 331 15.96 6.66 -21.13
C VAL A 331 14.46 6.92 -21.37
N GLY A 332 13.84 6.14 -22.25
CA GLY A 332 12.40 6.22 -22.55
C GLY A 332 11.49 5.71 -21.44
N GLU A 333 12.05 5.06 -20.42
CA GLU A 333 11.32 4.46 -19.28
C GLU A 333 11.60 5.20 -17.96
N TYR A 334 12.20 6.37 -18.01
CA TYR A 334 12.37 7.28 -16.90
C TYR A 334 11.06 8.00 -16.57
N ALA A 335 10.56 7.84 -15.33
CA ALA A 335 9.26 8.40 -14.92
C ALA A 335 9.36 9.71 -14.14
N GLY A 336 10.56 10.21 -13.88
CA GLY A 336 10.74 11.53 -13.28
C GLY A 336 11.46 11.54 -11.94
N CYS A 337 11.78 12.77 -11.47
CA CYS A 337 12.42 12.99 -10.18
C CYS A 337 11.58 13.93 -9.31
N TYR A 338 11.41 15.18 -9.68
CA TYR A 338 10.57 16.11 -8.91
C TYR A 338 9.09 15.92 -9.26
N TYR A 339 8.35 15.39 -8.31
CA TYR A 339 6.90 15.20 -8.42
C TYR A 339 6.22 15.32 -7.04
N PRO A 340 5.64 16.50 -6.71
CA PRO A 340 4.98 16.71 -5.43
C PRO A 340 3.75 15.83 -5.24
N ARG A 341 3.88 14.77 -4.42
CA ARG A 341 2.79 13.83 -4.11
C ARG A 341 2.95 13.24 -2.72
N PHE A 342 1.87 12.74 -2.17
CA PHE A 342 1.92 11.87 -0.99
C PHE A 342 2.41 10.47 -1.37
N ILE A 343 3.03 9.78 -0.42
CA ILE A 343 3.23 8.34 -0.51
C ILE A 343 1.85 7.68 -0.51
N ALA A 344 1.63 6.71 -1.41
CA ALA A 344 0.35 6.05 -1.56
C ALA A 344 -0.19 5.55 -0.21
N ASN A 345 -1.46 5.87 0.08
CA ASN A 345 -2.17 5.51 1.32
C ASN A 345 -1.57 6.08 2.63
N THR A 346 -0.76 7.14 2.55
CA THR A 346 -0.19 7.82 3.74
C THR A 346 -0.46 9.32 3.74
N THR A 347 -0.15 9.99 4.85
CA THR A 347 -0.14 11.45 4.99
C THR A 347 1.24 12.05 4.80
N SER A 348 2.25 11.23 4.53
CA SER A 348 3.63 11.66 4.34
C SER A 348 3.90 11.97 2.88
N LEU A 349 4.67 13.01 2.61
CA LEU A 349 5.13 13.32 1.26
C LEU A 349 6.20 12.31 0.83
N SER A 350 6.15 11.93 -0.46
CA SER A 350 7.22 11.17 -1.09
C SER A 350 8.48 12.00 -1.22
N ASN A 351 9.66 11.36 -1.24
CA ASN A 351 10.93 12.05 -1.55
C ASN A 351 10.98 12.66 -2.96
N HIS A 352 10.11 12.22 -3.88
CA HIS A 352 9.84 12.93 -5.13
C HIS A 352 9.32 14.37 -4.91
N ALA A 353 8.58 14.61 -3.84
CA ALA A 353 8.07 15.95 -3.53
C ALA A 353 9.16 16.94 -3.13
N PHE A 354 10.34 16.43 -2.79
CA PHE A 354 11.55 17.22 -2.53
C PHE A 354 12.53 17.18 -3.70
N GLY A 355 12.26 16.43 -4.76
CA GLY A 355 13.20 16.21 -5.87
C GLY A 355 14.43 15.39 -5.48
N LEU A 356 14.29 14.51 -4.49
CA LEU A 356 15.37 13.67 -3.94
C LEU A 356 15.26 12.19 -4.37
N ALA A 357 14.26 11.85 -5.16
CA ALA A 357 14.04 10.50 -5.66
C ALA A 357 13.84 10.52 -7.17
N LEU A 358 14.15 9.41 -7.83
CA LEU A 358 13.93 9.22 -9.27
C LEU A 358 13.51 7.79 -9.55
N ASP A 359 12.65 7.62 -10.57
CA ASP A 359 12.14 6.32 -11.01
C ASP A 359 12.71 5.96 -12.37
N LEU A 360 13.43 4.81 -12.45
CA LEU A 360 14.14 4.31 -13.62
C LEU A 360 13.55 2.99 -14.11
N ASN A 361 13.57 2.77 -15.43
CA ASN A 361 13.18 1.50 -16.08
C ASN A 361 11.81 0.99 -15.62
N VAL A 362 10.83 1.87 -15.56
CA VAL A 362 9.53 1.65 -14.90
C VAL A 362 8.79 0.39 -15.33
N PRO A 363 8.69 0.03 -16.64
CA PRO A 363 7.89 -1.14 -17.06
C PRO A 363 8.34 -2.46 -16.44
N GLY A 364 9.65 -2.69 -16.34
CA GLY A 364 10.22 -3.93 -15.75
C GLY A 364 10.42 -3.89 -14.24
N ASN A 365 10.11 -2.77 -13.57
CA ASN A 365 10.47 -2.53 -12.17
C ASN A 365 9.29 -2.03 -11.35
N GLN A 366 8.15 -2.68 -11.50
CA GLN A 366 6.91 -2.29 -10.87
C GLN A 366 6.91 -2.56 -9.35
N ARG A 367 6.18 -1.74 -8.60
CA ARG A 367 6.02 -1.90 -7.14
C ARG A 367 5.48 -3.29 -6.78
N GLY A 368 6.01 -3.88 -5.70
CA GLY A 368 5.64 -5.21 -5.24
C GLY A 368 6.22 -6.37 -6.08
N THR A 369 7.16 -6.09 -7.00
CA THR A 369 7.90 -7.10 -7.76
C THR A 369 9.36 -7.16 -7.33
N VAL A 370 10.08 -8.20 -7.75
CA VAL A 370 11.56 -8.29 -7.57
C VAL A 370 12.28 -7.26 -8.44
N GLY A 371 11.67 -6.90 -9.58
CA GLY A 371 12.20 -5.99 -10.57
C GLY A 371 13.39 -6.53 -11.39
N GLU A 372 13.54 -5.95 -12.57
CA GLU A 372 14.56 -6.31 -13.56
C GLU A 372 15.75 -5.34 -13.55
N MET A 373 15.80 -4.40 -12.60
CA MET A 373 16.90 -3.43 -12.49
C MET A 373 18.25 -4.14 -12.39
N ASP A 374 19.20 -3.77 -13.24
CA ASP A 374 20.55 -4.32 -13.24
C ASP A 374 21.23 -4.07 -11.89
N ARG A 375 21.69 -5.15 -11.25
CA ARG A 375 22.25 -5.08 -9.88
C ARG A 375 23.59 -4.37 -9.80
N SER A 376 24.33 -4.26 -10.92
CA SER A 376 25.55 -3.45 -10.98
C SER A 376 25.20 -1.96 -10.98
N VAL A 377 24.15 -1.57 -11.72
CA VAL A 377 23.59 -0.21 -11.66
C VAL A 377 23.12 0.12 -10.23
N VAL A 378 22.39 -0.79 -9.59
CA VAL A 378 21.98 -0.63 -8.19
C VAL A 378 23.17 -0.43 -7.26
N ALA A 379 24.23 -1.25 -7.41
CA ALA A 379 25.43 -1.15 -6.58
C ALA A 379 26.13 0.22 -6.76
N ILE A 380 26.23 0.73 -7.98
CA ILE A 380 26.79 2.05 -8.28
C ILE A 380 25.97 3.15 -7.62
N PHE A 381 24.64 3.14 -7.77
CA PHE A 381 23.79 4.14 -7.13
C PHE A 381 23.91 4.11 -5.60
N LYS A 382 23.96 2.92 -4.99
CA LYS A 382 24.19 2.76 -3.56
C LYS A 382 25.57 3.30 -3.14
N HIS A 383 26.61 3.03 -3.95
CA HIS A 383 27.94 3.59 -3.70
C HIS A 383 27.91 5.12 -3.65
N TRP A 384 27.09 5.76 -4.48
CA TRP A 384 26.90 7.21 -4.50
C TRP A 384 25.82 7.72 -3.54
N GLY A 385 25.40 6.91 -2.55
CA GLY A 385 24.54 7.34 -1.45
C GLY A 385 23.05 7.29 -1.74
N PHE A 386 22.63 6.61 -2.79
CA PHE A 386 21.23 6.36 -3.04
C PHE A 386 20.76 5.09 -2.33
N ALA A 387 19.59 5.11 -1.72
CA ALA A 387 18.84 3.91 -1.37
C ALA A 387 18.07 3.40 -2.59
N TRP A 388 17.89 2.09 -2.69
CA TRP A 388 17.13 1.46 -3.75
C TRP A 388 15.84 0.82 -3.18
N GLY A 389 14.70 1.14 -3.74
CA GLY A 389 13.41 0.65 -3.28
C GLY A 389 13.21 -0.86 -3.45
N GLY A 390 14.04 -1.53 -4.28
CA GLY A 390 14.03 -2.99 -4.39
C GLY A 390 14.54 -3.73 -3.13
N ASP A 391 15.21 -3.03 -2.20
CA ASP A 391 15.63 -3.60 -0.90
C ASP A 391 14.55 -3.48 0.17
N TRP A 392 13.49 -2.75 -0.11
CA TRP A 392 12.45 -2.53 0.89
C TRP A 392 11.60 -3.78 1.08
N ARG A 393 11.01 -3.94 2.27
CA ARG A 393 10.05 -5.02 2.52
C ARG A 393 8.87 -4.98 1.54
N TRP A 394 8.43 -3.78 1.19
CA TRP A 394 7.53 -3.51 0.09
C TRP A 394 8.34 -2.96 -1.07
N THR A 395 8.74 -3.84 -1.95
CA THR A 395 9.66 -3.51 -3.04
C THR A 395 9.11 -2.43 -3.97
N ASP A 396 9.98 -1.51 -4.36
CA ASP A 396 9.73 -0.49 -5.38
C ASP A 396 10.97 -0.38 -6.28
N PRO A 397 11.23 -1.39 -7.15
CA PRO A 397 12.52 -1.55 -7.80
C PRO A 397 12.87 -0.45 -8.80
N MET A 398 11.89 0.34 -9.28
CA MET A 398 12.16 1.52 -10.11
C MET A 398 12.76 2.67 -9.31
N HIS A 399 12.48 2.71 -7.99
CA HIS A 399 12.72 3.85 -7.13
C HIS A 399 14.14 3.89 -6.58
N PHE A 400 14.82 5.01 -6.79
CA PHE A 400 16.09 5.38 -6.16
C PHE A 400 15.92 6.71 -5.45
N GLU A 401 16.34 6.80 -4.19
CA GLU A 401 16.26 8.05 -3.44
C GLU A 401 17.58 8.36 -2.73
N LEU A 402 17.90 9.64 -2.63
CA LEU A 402 19.08 10.09 -1.90
C LEU A 402 18.91 9.75 -0.42
N ALA A 403 19.80 8.92 0.12
CA ALA A 403 19.79 8.50 1.52
C ALA A 403 20.98 9.05 2.31
N GLU A 404 22.10 9.31 1.62
CA GLU A 404 23.33 9.81 2.23
C GLU A 404 23.96 10.88 1.34
N VAL A 405 24.38 11.99 1.95
CA VAL A 405 25.12 13.04 1.24
C VAL A 405 26.59 12.68 1.19
N LYS A 406 27.11 12.42 0.00
CA LYS A 406 28.53 12.15 -0.25
C LYS A 406 29.19 13.32 -0.93
N ARG A 407 30.44 13.59 -0.56
CA ARG A 407 31.27 14.56 -1.29
C ARG A 407 31.67 13.96 -2.63
N VAL A 408 31.28 14.64 -3.69
CA VAL A 408 31.78 14.36 -5.04
C VAL A 408 33.03 15.21 -5.19
N GLY A 409 34.18 14.54 -5.38
CA GLY A 409 35.49 15.18 -5.56
C GLY A 409 35.65 15.91 -6.88
#